data_557e43d5fd981339bb64ef873975d35e
#
_entry.id   557e43d5fd981339bb64ef873975d35e
#
_cell.length_a   1.000
_cell.length_b   1.000
_cell.length_c   1.000
_cell.angle_alpha   90.00
_cell.angle_beta   90.00
_cell.angle_gamma   90.00
#
_symmetry.space_group_name_H-M   'P 1'
#
loop_
_entity.id
_entity.type
_entity.pdbx_description
1 polymer ?
#
loop_
_entity_poly.entity_id
_entity_poly.type
_entity_poly.pdbx_seq_one_letter_code
_entity_poly.pdbx_strand_id
1 'polypeptide(L)'
;MNVPDFEKLAKLAHSNDIPLIVDNTLGAAGAIIKPIDYGADVVVHSATKWIGGHGTSIGGIIIDAGTFNWGNGKFPLFTEPSEGYHGLVHWDVSGFESDLCKALGIPSDKNIAFGIRARFEVLRDYGAALSPFNSFLFIQGLETLSLRVERHSEN
;
A
#
# COMPACT_ATOMS: atom_id res chain seq x y z
N MET A 1 3.20 24.06 0.55
CA MET A 1 2.81 22.73 1.08
C MET A 1 3.99 22.21 1.88
N ASN A 2 3.79 21.70 3.09
CA ASN A 2 4.90 21.16 3.88
C ASN A 2 4.91 19.65 3.78
N VAL A 3 6.10 19.07 3.61
CA VAL A 3 6.31 17.62 3.73
C VAL A 3 6.51 17.33 5.22
N PRO A 4 5.73 16.42 5.81
CA PRO A 4 5.91 16.08 7.23
C PRO A 4 7.21 15.29 7.44
N ASP A 5 7.69 15.30 8.68
CA ASP A 5 8.81 14.46 9.10
C ASP A 5 8.31 13.02 9.29
N PHE A 6 8.39 12.22 8.21
CA PHE A 6 7.87 10.86 8.20
C PHE A 6 8.61 9.95 9.19
N GLU A 7 9.92 10.12 9.39
CA GLU A 7 10.69 9.31 10.35
C GLU A 7 10.18 9.50 11.78
N LYS A 8 9.90 10.74 12.17
CA LYS A 8 9.33 11.02 13.49
C LYS A 8 7.92 10.48 13.64
N LEU A 9 7.09 10.60 12.58
CA LEU A 9 5.74 10.05 12.58
C LEU A 9 5.75 8.53 12.65
N ALA A 10 6.60 7.86 11.85
CA ALA A 10 6.76 6.41 11.89
C ALA A 10 7.21 5.94 13.28
N LYS A 11 8.23 6.58 13.85
CA LYS A 11 8.70 6.27 15.20
C LYS A 11 7.60 6.44 16.26
N LEU A 12 6.80 7.48 16.15
CA LEU A 12 5.67 7.71 17.07
C LEU A 12 4.60 6.62 16.89
N ALA A 13 4.20 6.30 15.65
CA ALA A 13 3.21 5.27 15.36
C ALA A 13 3.69 3.91 15.88
N HIS A 14 4.91 3.50 15.54
CA HIS A 14 5.48 2.21 15.93
C HIS A 14 5.71 2.09 17.44
N SER A 15 6.02 3.19 18.14
CA SER A 15 6.11 3.17 19.61
C SER A 15 4.76 2.91 20.29
N ASN A 16 3.66 3.04 19.55
CA ASN A 16 2.31 2.72 19.97
C ASN A 16 1.76 1.45 19.29
N ASP A 17 2.61 0.65 18.62
CA ASP A 17 2.22 -0.58 17.90
C ASP A 17 1.09 -0.36 16.88
N ILE A 18 1.08 0.79 16.20
CA ILE A 18 0.15 1.10 15.11
C ILE A 18 0.92 1.42 13.83
N PRO A 19 0.35 1.10 12.64
CA PRO A 19 1.01 1.39 11.37
C PRO A 19 0.93 2.88 11.02
N LEU A 20 1.92 3.37 10.30
CA LEU A 20 1.85 4.65 9.61
C LEU A 20 1.34 4.45 8.18
N ILE A 21 0.14 4.97 7.90
CA ILE A 21 -0.45 4.96 6.56
C ILE A 21 -0.37 6.38 5.99
N VAL A 22 0.18 6.54 4.80
CA VAL A 22 0.40 7.85 4.16
C VAL A 22 -0.34 7.92 2.83
N ASP A 23 -1.21 8.92 2.68
CA ASP A 23 -1.68 9.33 1.36
C ASP A 23 -0.58 10.19 0.69
N ASN A 24 0.14 9.58 -0.25
CA ASN A 24 1.23 10.21 -0.99
C ASN A 24 0.82 10.63 -2.42
N THR A 25 -0.46 10.93 -2.61
CA THR A 25 -0.97 11.34 -3.93
C THR A 25 -0.15 12.50 -4.51
N LEU A 26 0.17 13.49 -3.68
CA LEU A 26 0.94 14.67 -4.10
C LEU A 26 2.46 14.41 -4.20
N GLY A 27 2.93 13.29 -3.69
CA GLY A 27 4.31 12.83 -3.90
C GLY A 27 4.55 12.19 -5.27
N ALA A 28 3.54 12.25 -6.15
CA ALA A 28 3.62 11.86 -7.57
C ALA A 28 4.21 10.44 -7.77
N ALA A 29 3.55 9.43 -7.19
CA ALA A 29 3.96 8.02 -7.25
C ALA A 29 5.41 7.77 -6.76
N GLY A 30 5.90 8.61 -5.87
CA GLY A 30 7.25 8.52 -5.33
C GLY A 30 8.31 9.27 -6.14
N ALA A 31 7.93 10.00 -7.19
CA ALA A 31 8.87 10.82 -7.95
C ALA A 31 9.43 12.00 -7.13
N ILE A 32 8.64 12.53 -6.19
CA ILE A 32 9.06 13.60 -5.28
C ILE A 32 9.57 13.03 -3.96
N ILE A 33 8.80 12.13 -3.34
CA ILE A 33 9.15 11.49 -2.08
C ILE A 33 8.50 10.11 -1.98
N LYS A 34 9.23 9.17 -1.38
CA LYS A 34 8.78 7.79 -1.10
C LYS A 34 8.66 7.60 0.41
N PRO A 35 7.47 7.76 1.02
CA PRO A 35 7.32 7.65 2.47
C PRO A 35 7.75 6.30 3.06
N ILE A 36 7.74 5.21 2.27
CA ILE A 36 8.24 3.89 2.69
C ILE A 36 9.71 3.94 3.08
N ASP A 37 10.52 4.71 2.37
CA ASP A 37 11.96 4.86 2.66
C ASP A 37 12.20 5.56 4.01
N TYR A 38 11.15 6.19 4.58
CA TYR A 38 11.14 6.90 5.85
C TYR A 38 10.26 6.22 6.92
N GLY A 39 9.93 4.95 6.73
CA GLY A 39 9.25 4.12 7.71
C GLY A 39 7.71 4.09 7.63
N ALA A 40 7.10 4.61 6.58
CA ALA A 40 5.68 4.37 6.36
C ALA A 40 5.43 2.89 6.03
N ASP A 41 4.39 2.31 6.61
CA ASP A 41 4.04 0.90 6.44
C ASP A 41 3.15 0.68 5.22
N VAL A 42 2.22 1.60 4.98
CA VAL A 42 1.32 1.56 3.83
C VAL A 42 1.27 2.93 3.18
N VAL A 43 1.40 2.96 1.86
CA VAL A 43 1.26 4.18 1.07
C VAL A 43 0.09 4.03 0.11
N VAL A 44 -0.78 5.04 0.07
CA VAL A 44 -1.88 5.10 -0.88
C VAL A 44 -1.68 6.26 -1.85
N HIS A 45 -2.12 6.09 -3.08
CA HIS A 45 -2.15 7.13 -4.10
C HIS A 45 -3.50 7.16 -4.78
N SER A 46 -4.06 8.34 -4.98
CA SER A 46 -5.06 8.54 -6.02
C SER A 46 -4.35 8.50 -7.39
N ALA A 47 -4.51 7.39 -8.10
CA ALA A 47 -3.98 7.26 -9.47
C ALA A 47 -4.64 8.23 -10.44
N THR A 48 -5.86 8.70 -10.10
CA THR A 48 -6.61 9.75 -10.79
C THR A 48 -5.78 11.01 -11.04
N LYS A 49 -4.85 11.34 -10.14
CA LYS A 49 -4.08 12.59 -10.14
C LYS A 49 -2.80 12.45 -10.98
N TRP A 50 -1.65 12.44 -10.33
CA TRP A 50 -0.35 12.44 -11.00
C TRP A 50 -0.08 11.21 -11.87
N ILE A 51 -0.52 10.03 -11.43
CA ILE A 51 -0.28 8.77 -12.15
C ILE A 51 -0.96 8.79 -13.51
N GLY A 52 -2.27 9.04 -13.55
CA GLY A 52 -3.00 9.18 -14.80
C GLY A 52 -2.64 10.46 -15.56
N GLY A 53 -2.59 11.58 -14.86
CA GLY A 53 -2.14 12.88 -15.36
C GLY A 53 -3.10 13.60 -16.32
N HIS A 54 -4.22 13.00 -16.68
CA HIS A 54 -5.13 13.50 -17.74
C HIS A 54 -6.59 13.69 -17.27
N GLY A 55 -6.94 13.25 -16.06
CA GLY A 55 -8.31 13.32 -15.55
C GLY A 55 -9.31 12.43 -16.29
N THR A 56 -8.84 11.44 -17.01
CA THR A 56 -9.67 10.56 -17.86
C THR A 56 -10.19 9.33 -17.13
N SER A 57 -9.61 8.99 -15.97
CA SER A 57 -9.94 7.79 -15.21
C SER A 57 -9.85 8.04 -13.71
N ILE A 58 -10.66 7.34 -12.95
CA ILE A 58 -10.62 7.31 -11.49
C ILE A 58 -10.02 5.98 -11.05
N GLY A 59 -9.06 6.03 -10.14
CA GLY A 59 -8.44 4.85 -9.57
C GLY A 59 -7.47 5.16 -8.45
N GLY A 60 -7.00 4.11 -7.80
CA GLY A 60 -6.04 4.21 -6.69
C GLY A 60 -5.05 3.06 -6.69
N ILE A 61 -3.98 3.25 -5.96
CA ILE A 61 -2.96 2.23 -5.70
C ILE A 61 -2.69 2.21 -4.19
N ILE A 62 -2.56 1.00 -3.65
CA ILE A 62 -2.12 0.75 -2.29
C ILE A 62 -0.80 0.01 -2.37
N ILE A 63 0.20 0.48 -1.64
CA ILE A 63 1.54 -0.10 -1.58
C ILE A 63 1.79 -0.48 -0.13
N ASP A 64 2.03 -1.77 0.12
CA ASP A 64 2.37 -2.32 1.43
C ASP A 64 3.89 -2.51 1.51
N ALA A 65 4.53 -1.92 2.51
CA ALA A 65 5.95 -2.12 2.78
C ALA A 65 6.27 -3.54 3.24
N GLY A 66 5.28 -4.25 3.77
CA GLY A 66 5.40 -5.59 4.30
C GLY A 66 6.17 -5.69 5.61
N THR A 67 6.43 -4.57 6.28
CA THR A 67 7.27 -4.52 7.49
C THR A 67 6.48 -4.48 8.79
N PHE A 68 5.23 -4.05 8.75
CA PHE A 68 4.44 -3.90 9.97
C PHE A 68 3.95 -5.25 10.49
N ASN A 69 4.04 -5.44 11.82
CA ASN A 69 3.56 -6.63 12.49
C ASN A 69 2.05 -6.53 12.78
N TRP A 70 1.23 -6.99 11.84
CA TRP A 70 -0.24 -7.07 12.00
C TRP A 70 -0.68 -8.10 13.05
N GLY A 71 0.25 -8.99 13.46
CA GLY A 71 0.04 -10.00 14.49
C GLY A 71 0.30 -9.54 15.93
N ASN A 72 0.45 -8.23 16.18
CA ASN A 72 0.81 -7.68 17.49
C ASN A 72 -0.34 -7.66 18.53
N GLY A 73 -1.49 -8.23 18.20
CA GLY A 73 -2.65 -8.34 19.10
C GLY A 73 -3.62 -7.14 19.05
N LYS A 74 -3.28 -6.06 18.34
CA LYS A 74 -4.18 -4.89 18.19
C LYS A 74 -5.11 -4.98 16.98
N PHE A 75 -4.90 -5.96 16.11
CA PHE A 75 -5.62 -6.09 14.85
C PHE A 75 -6.33 -7.45 14.76
N PRO A 76 -7.49 -7.61 15.44
CA PRO A 76 -8.22 -8.87 15.47
C PRO A 76 -8.58 -9.39 14.09
N LEU A 77 -8.79 -8.47 13.13
CA LEU A 77 -9.05 -8.81 11.73
C LEU A 77 -7.91 -9.62 11.07
N PHE A 78 -6.72 -9.66 11.65
CA PHE A 78 -5.60 -10.47 11.15
C PHE A 78 -5.33 -11.69 12.04
N THR A 79 -5.67 -11.62 13.33
CA THR A 79 -5.28 -12.62 14.33
C THR A 79 -6.42 -13.50 14.80
N GLU A 80 -7.67 -13.17 14.47
CA GLU A 80 -8.84 -14.00 14.75
C GLU A 80 -9.30 -14.75 13.51
N PRO A 81 -10.00 -15.90 13.70
CA PRO A 81 -10.55 -16.67 12.60
C PRO A 81 -11.55 -15.86 11.75
N SER A 82 -11.36 -15.81 10.45
CA SER A 82 -12.29 -15.19 9.52
C SER A 82 -13.42 -16.16 9.16
N GLU A 83 -14.66 -15.86 9.56
CA GLU A 83 -15.82 -16.71 9.28
C GLU A 83 -16.09 -16.85 7.77
N GLY A 84 -15.92 -15.77 7.01
CA GLY A 84 -16.09 -15.77 5.55
C GLY A 84 -15.06 -16.62 4.80
N TYR A 85 -13.98 -17.02 5.47
CA TYR A 85 -12.86 -17.80 4.92
C TYR A 85 -12.62 -19.09 5.71
N HIS A 86 -13.69 -19.75 6.16
CA HIS A 86 -13.64 -21.06 6.84
C HIS A 86 -12.76 -21.09 8.09
N GLY A 87 -12.71 -19.98 8.83
CA GLY A 87 -11.91 -19.87 10.05
C GLY A 87 -10.42 -19.62 9.80
N LEU A 88 -10.03 -19.21 8.61
CA LEU A 88 -8.63 -18.85 8.31
C LEU A 88 -8.19 -17.65 9.17
N VAL A 89 -7.02 -17.76 9.77
CA VAL A 89 -6.33 -16.66 10.45
C VAL A 89 -5.31 -16.07 9.47
N HIS A 90 -5.54 -14.84 9.03
CA HIS A 90 -4.71 -14.19 7.98
C HIS A 90 -3.24 -14.10 8.37
N TRP A 91 -2.96 -13.82 9.66
CA TRP A 91 -1.59 -13.70 10.14
C TRP A 91 -0.84 -15.02 10.08
N ASP A 92 -1.48 -16.12 10.45
CA ASP A 92 -0.85 -17.45 10.43
C ASP A 92 -0.46 -17.87 9.01
N VAL A 93 -1.27 -17.48 8.02
CA VAL A 93 -1.06 -17.86 6.61
C VAL A 93 -0.09 -16.95 5.88
N SER A 94 -0.05 -15.66 6.22
CA SER A 94 0.64 -14.64 5.43
C SER A 94 1.49 -13.65 6.24
N GLY A 95 1.64 -13.89 7.54
CA GLY A 95 2.56 -13.17 8.43
C GLY A 95 4.02 -13.49 8.16
N PHE A 96 4.91 -12.95 8.99
CA PHE A 96 6.34 -13.20 8.88
C PHE A 96 6.66 -14.70 8.91
N GLU A 97 7.57 -15.12 8.03
CA GLU A 97 8.06 -16.50 7.93
C GLU A 97 6.96 -17.59 7.78
N SER A 98 5.73 -17.20 7.42
CA SER A 98 4.67 -18.16 7.10
C SER A 98 5.08 -19.05 5.91
N ASP A 99 4.44 -20.22 5.79
CA ASP A 99 4.74 -21.13 4.67
C ASP A 99 4.46 -20.49 3.31
N LEU A 100 3.43 -19.65 3.22
CA LEU A 100 3.13 -18.89 2.00
C LEU A 100 4.26 -17.90 1.68
N CYS A 101 4.73 -17.13 2.66
CA CYS A 101 5.83 -16.19 2.47
C CYS A 101 7.10 -16.93 2.01
N LYS A 102 7.45 -18.04 2.64
CA LYS A 102 8.58 -18.89 2.24
C LYS A 102 8.43 -19.43 0.81
N ALA A 103 7.24 -19.95 0.47
CA ALA A 103 6.95 -20.48 -0.86
C ALA A 103 7.06 -19.42 -1.97
N LEU A 104 6.73 -18.16 -1.65
CA LEU A 104 6.84 -17.02 -2.57
C LEU A 104 8.22 -16.35 -2.56
N GLY A 105 9.16 -16.79 -1.73
CA GLY A 105 10.50 -16.20 -1.60
C GLY A 105 10.47 -14.82 -0.95
N ILE A 106 9.47 -14.54 -0.11
CA ILE A 106 9.39 -13.27 0.64
C ILE A 106 10.47 -13.29 1.74
N PRO A 107 11.27 -12.22 1.89
CA PRO A 107 12.27 -12.12 2.94
C PRO A 107 11.68 -12.31 4.35
N SER A 108 12.46 -12.85 5.28
CA SER A 108 12.00 -13.17 6.64
C SER A 108 11.57 -11.95 7.47
N ASP A 109 12.05 -10.76 7.11
CA ASP A 109 11.67 -9.46 7.70
C ASP A 109 10.46 -8.82 7.02
N LYS A 110 9.82 -9.55 6.09
CA LYS A 110 8.64 -9.10 5.34
C LYS A 110 7.47 -10.06 5.52
N ASN A 111 6.27 -9.50 5.42
CA ASN A 111 5.01 -10.25 5.36
C ASN A 111 4.11 -9.69 4.26
N ILE A 112 3.07 -10.41 3.92
CA ILE A 112 2.09 -10.01 2.89
C ILE A 112 0.66 -10.01 3.45
N ALA A 113 0.50 -10.01 4.76
CA ALA A 113 -0.78 -10.18 5.42
C ALA A 113 -1.78 -9.08 5.03
N PHE A 114 -1.35 -7.82 5.02
CA PHE A 114 -2.20 -6.70 4.62
C PHE A 114 -2.64 -6.81 3.16
N GLY A 115 -1.69 -7.04 2.25
CA GLY A 115 -1.98 -7.18 0.82
C GLY A 115 -2.91 -8.35 0.50
N ILE A 116 -2.68 -9.51 1.13
CA ILE A 116 -3.54 -10.71 0.99
C ILE A 116 -4.95 -10.41 1.47
N ARG A 117 -5.10 -9.87 2.67
CA ARG A 117 -6.41 -9.54 3.21
C ARG A 117 -7.15 -8.49 2.37
N ALA A 118 -6.47 -7.42 2.00
CA ALA A 118 -7.03 -6.38 1.14
C ALA A 118 -7.53 -6.94 -0.20
N ARG A 119 -6.80 -7.93 -0.78
CA ARG A 119 -7.17 -8.55 -2.06
C ARG A 119 -8.31 -9.55 -1.92
N PHE A 120 -8.28 -10.40 -0.91
CA PHE A 120 -9.24 -11.50 -0.77
C PHE A 120 -10.54 -11.07 -0.08
N GLU A 121 -10.49 -10.38 1.05
CA GLU A 121 -11.70 -9.97 1.74
C GLU A 121 -12.28 -8.65 1.21
N VAL A 122 -11.44 -7.68 0.84
CA VAL A 122 -11.94 -6.37 0.46
C VAL A 122 -12.19 -6.29 -1.04
N LEU A 123 -11.15 -6.47 -1.86
CA LEU A 123 -11.28 -6.32 -3.31
C LEU A 123 -12.24 -7.37 -3.91
N ARG A 124 -12.06 -8.65 -3.53
CA ARG A 124 -12.87 -9.75 -4.10
C ARG A 124 -14.33 -9.66 -3.68
N ASP A 125 -14.57 -9.44 -2.40
CA ASP A 125 -15.93 -9.54 -1.85
C ASP A 125 -16.74 -8.27 -2.12
N TYR A 126 -16.13 -7.09 -2.09
CA TYR A 126 -16.79 -5.83 -2.47
C TYR A 126 -16.76 -5.55 -3.99
N GLY A 127 -15.88 -6.22 -4.74
CA GLY A 127 -15.81 -6.09 -6.19
C GLY A 127 -15.28 -4.75 -6.71
N ALA A 128 -14.59 -3.96 -5.87
CA ALA A 128 -14.05 -2.64 -6.24
C ALA A 128 -12.78 -2.74 -7.12
N ALA A 129 -12.80 -3.61 -8.12
CA ALA A 129 -11.67 -3.81 -9.04
C ALA A 129 -11.63 -2.73 -10.11
N LEU A 130 -10.41 -2.25 -10.40
CA LEU A 130 -10.17 -1.32 -11.48
C LEU A 130 -10.45 -1.99 -12.84
N SER A 131 -11.14 -1.30 -13.77
CA SER A 131 -11.35 -1.85 -15.10
C SER A 131 -10.02 -1.97 -15.87
N PRO A 132 -9.87 -2.97 -16.75
CA PRO A 132 -8.67 -3.13 -17.57
C PRO A 132 -8.36 -1.90 -18.44
N PHE A 133 -9.40 -1.23 -18.95
CA PHE A 133 -9.24 -0.03 -19.75
C PHE A 133 -8.68 1.14 -18.92
N ASN A 134 -9.19 1.35 -17.70
CA ASN A 134 -8.64 2.37 -16.81
C ASN A 134 -7.21 2.05 -16.39
N SER A 135 -6.88 0.77 -16.17
CA SER A 135 -5.51 0.33 -15.90
C SER A 135 -4.57 0.68 -17.05
N PHE A 136 -5.00 0.45 -18.29
CA PHE A 136 -4.25 0.81 -19.49
C PHE A 136 -3.98 2.33 -19.55
N LEU A 137 -4.98 3.17 -19.28
CA LEU A 137 -4.80 4.62 -19.25
C LEU A 137 -3.82 5.08 -18.15
N PHE A 138 -3.84 4.43 -17.00
CA PHE A 138 -2.86 4.73 -15.94
C PHE A 138 -1.44 4.31 -16.32
N ILE A 139 -1.27 3.16 -16.97
CA ILE A 139 0.05 2.73 -17.46
C ILE A 139 0.60 3.74 -18.46
N GLN A 140 -0.23 4.21 -19.41
CA GLN A 140 0.18 5.27 -20.34
C GLN A 140 0.57 6.57 -19.60
N GLY A 141 -0.19 6.96 -18.57
CA GLY A 141 0.14 8.13 -17.75
C GLY A 141 1.48 8.00 -17.03
N LEU A 142 1.82 6.79 -16.57
CA LEU A 142 3.09 6.51 -15.90
C LEU A 142 4.31 6.70 -16.81
N GLU A 143 4.20 6.40 -18.10
CA GLU A 143 5.32 6.53 -19.05
C GLU A 143 5.92 7.94 -19.09
N THR A 144 5.09 8.96 -18.87
CA THR A 144 5.52 10.36 -18.90
C THR A 144 5.57 11.02 -17.52
N LEU A 145 5.36 10.28 -16.45
CA LEU A 145 5.23 10.84 -15.11
C LEU A 145 6.47 11.62 -14.67
N SER A 146 7.66 11.06 -14.87
CA SER A 146 8.92 11.72 -14.48
C SER A 146 9.12 13.06 -15.20
N LEU A 147 8.89 13.08 -16.51
CA LEU A 147 8.99 14.29 -17.33
C LEU A 147 8.00 15.37 -16.88
N ARG A 148 6.77 14.98 -16.57
CA ARG A 148 5.74 15.90 -16.08
C ARG A 148 6.10 16.49 -14.72
N VAL A 149 6.56 15.64 -13.79
CA VAL A 149 6.96 16.09 -12.46
C VAL A 149 8.15 17.03 -12.54
N GLU A 150 9.18 16.69 -13.31
CA GLU A 150 10.34 17.55 -13.53
C GLU A 150 9.90 18.93 -14.03
N ARG A 151 9.10 18.96 -15.10
CA ARG A 151 8.64 20.22 -15.69
C ARG A 151 7.78 21.05 -14.74
N HIS A 152 6.89 20.41 -13.95
CA HIS A 152 6.11 21.12 -12.95
C HIS A 152 6.96 21.66 -11.80
N SER A 153 8.07 20.99 -11.47
CA SER A 153 8.98 21.42 -10.41
C SER A 153 9.86 22.60 -10.84
N GLU A 154 10.12 22.74 -12.15
CA GLU A 154 10.86 23.87 -12.71
C GLU A 154 10.01 25.15 -12.84
N ASN A 155 8.69 25.02 -13.02
CA ASN A 155 7.76 26.14 -13.21
C ASN A 155 7.40 26.81 -11.88
#